data_b5bdab26df96e07fe0c5fca1ef19358d
#
_entry.id   b5bdab26df96e07fe0c5fca1ef19358d
#
_cell.length_a   1.000
_cell.length_b   1.000
_cell.length_c   1.000
_cell.angle_alpha   90.00
_cell.angle_beta   90.00
_cell.angle_gamma   90.00
#
_symmetry.space_group_name_H-M   'P 1'
#
loop_
_entity.id
_entity.type
_entity.pdbx_description
1 polymer ?
#
loop_
_entity_poly.entity_id
_entity_poly.type
_entity_poly.pdbx_seq_one_letter_code
_entity_poly.pdbx_strand_id
1 'polypeptide(L)'
;MSTTHATPFTLEQIGTGTARFPSGVPIPTHTDQMVDPYFKSKMPKEHQIDSLLFWPQQPGTYPGLVLLHDWWGLTGQMKDVGARLACEGYAVIIPNLYGRLGGMVTANDDVAAALQERQNDAHVITDINSCCEYLNTCHFV
;
A
#
# COMPACT_ATOMS: atom_id res chain seq x y z
N MET A 1 -28.47 26.09 -8.13
CA MET A 1 -27.66 26.07 -6.89
C MET A 1 -26.55 25.04 -7.02
N SER A 2 -25.33 25.52 -7.08
CA SER A 2 -24.18 24.62 -6.97
C SER A 2 -24.04 24.20 -5.50
N THR A 3 -24.28 22.95 -5.22
CA THR A 3 -23.91 22.37 -3.93
C THR A 3 -22.42 22.05 -3.98
N THR A 4 -21.61 22.91 -3.38
CA THR A 4 -20.21 22.55 -3.12
C THR A 4 -20.20 21.51 -2.03
N HIS A 5 -19.66 20.32 -2.33
CA HIS A 5 -19.46 19.29 -1.32
C HIS A 5 -18.39 19.79 -0.33
N ALA A 6 -18.77 19.98 0.91
CA ALA A 6 -17.83 20.32 1.97
C ALA A 6 -17.31 19.03 2.61
N THR A 7 -16.01 18.81 2.57
CA THR A 7 -15.38 17.67 3.24
C THR A 7 -15.35 17.91 4.76
N PRO A 8 -15.49 16.85 5.58
CA PRO A 8 -15.35 16.97 7.04
C PRO A 8 -14.00 17.49 7.49
N PHE A 9 -12.94 17.23 6.74
CA PHE A 9 -11.58 17.62 7.08
C PHE A 9 -10.89 18.33 5.91
N THR A 10 -9.98 19.24 6.25
CA THR A 10 -9.10 19.88 5.27
C THR A 10 -7.81 19.06 5.11
N LEU A 11 -7.04 19.31 4.07
CA LEU A 11 -5.76 18.64 3.87
C LEU A 11 -4.78 18.86 5.03
N GLU A 12 -4.86 20.02 5.70
CA GLU A 12 -4.03 20.32 6.88
C GLU A 12 -4.39 19.48 8.10
N GLN A 13 -5.60 18.94 8.14
CA GLN A 13 -6.10 18.10 9.22
C GLN A 13 -5.88 16.61 8.99
N ILE A 14 -5.20 16.24 7.91
CA ILE A 14 -4.91 14.87 7.55
C ILE A 14 -3.50 14.52 7.98
N GLY A 15 -3.37 13.40 8.68
CA GLY A 15 -2.08 12.77 8.93
C GLY A 15 -1.63 11.95 7.72
N THR A 16 -0.34 11.93 7.47
CA THR A 16 0.27 11.11 6.43
C THR A 16 1.41 10.32 7.02
N GLY A 17 1.59 9.11 6.54
CA GLY A 17 2.66 8.25 7.02
C GLY A 17 2.92 7.11 6.07
N THR A 18 3.90 6.31 6.43
CA THR A 18 4.25 5.09 5.72
C THR A 18 4.16 3.91 6.68
N ALA A 19 3.86 2.74 6.14
CA ALA A 19 3.83 1.51 6.91
C ALA A 19 4.53 0.42 6.11
N ARG A 20 5.27 -0.42 6.81
CA ARG A 20 5.88 -1.61 6.24
C ARG A 20 5.57 -2.79 7.14
N PHE A 21 5.02 -3.85 6.56
CA PHE A 21 4.60 -5.03 7.31
C PHE A 21 4.67 -6.28 6.44
N PRO A 22 4.77 -7.48 7.06
CA PRO A 22 4.81 -8.72 6.30
C PRO A 22 3.53 -8.96 5.50
N SER A 23 3.69 -9.44 4.27
CA SER A 23 2.56 -9.75 3.41
C SER A 23 1.92 -11.11 3.69
N GLY A 24 2.66 -12.02 4.30
CA GLY A 24 2.28 -13.42 4.39
C GLY A 24 2.67 -14.24 3.17
N VAL A 25 3.23 -13.62 2.13
CA VAL A 25 3.76 -14.32 0.96
C VAL A 25 5.21 -14.70 1.23
N PRO A 26 5.54 -16.00 1.28
CA PRO A 26 6.90 -16.42 1.56
C PRO A 26 7.84 -16.04 0.41
N ILE A 27 9.05 -15.63 0.76
CA ILE A 27 10.12 -15.46 -0.22
C ILE A 27 10.62 -16.87 -0.55
N PRO A 28 10.69 -17.22 -1.85
CA PRO A 28 11.24 -18.52 -2.24
C PRO A 28 12.64 -18.70 -1.65
N THR A 29 12.85 -19.80 -0.95
CA THR A 29 14.18 -20.15 -0.48
C THR A 29 14.99 -20.55 -1.69
N HIS A 30 15.84 -19.65 -2.16
CA HIS A 30 16.83 -20.02 -3.16
C HIS A 30 17.82 -20.98 -2.50
N THR A 31 17.92 -22.16 -3.09
CA THR A 31 19.03 -23.08 -2.82
C THR A 31 20.30 -22.57 -3.50
N ASP A 32 20.49 -21.26 -3.53
CA ASP A 32 21.66 -20.69 -4.13
C ASP A 32 22.83 -20.92 -3.18
N GLN A 33 23.72 -21.83 -3.57
CA GLN A 33 24.92 -22.18 -2.81
C GLN A 33 25.89 -21.02 -2.70
N MET A 34 25.62 -19.89 -3.37
CA MET A 34 26.45 -18.69 -3.38
C MET A 34 26.14 -17.70 -2.25
N VAL A 35 25.06 -17.92 -1.50
CA VAL A 35 24.70 -17.05 -0.39
C VAL A 35 25.28 -17.60 0.91
N ASP A 36 26.11 -16.80 1.56
CA ASP A 36 26.65 -17.09 2.89
C ASP A 36 25.50 -17.46 3.85
N PRO A 37 25.58 -18.60 4.56
CA PRO A 37 24.55 -19.01 5.54
C PRO A 37 24.23 -17.95 6.58
N TYR A 38 25.19 -17.11 6.97
CA TYR A 38 24.99 -16.01 7.89
C TYR A 38 24.00 -14.98 7.34
N PHE A 39 24.18 -14.56 6.09
CA PHE A 39 23.25 -13.64 5.44
C PHE A 39 21.89 -14.29 5.17
N LYS A 40 21.87 -15.57 4.81
CA LYS A 40 20.64 -16.31 4.58
C LYS A 40 19.75 -16.37 5.83
N SER A 41 20.35 -16.51 7.02
CA SER A 41 19.62 -16.53 8.29
C SER A 41 19.01 -15.19 8.66
N LYS A 42 19.52 -14.09 8.09
CA LYS A 42 19.07 -12.71 8.36
C LYS A 42 18.13 -12.18 7.28
N MET A 43 17.95 -12.89 6.18
CA MET A 43 16.99 -12.49 5.14
C MET A 43 15.57 -12.64 5.66
N PRO A 44 14.68 -11.66 5.35
CA PRO A 44 13.28 -11.80 5.72
C PRO A 44 12.67 -13.02 5.04
N LYS A 45 11.87 -13.79 5.79
CA LYS A 45 11.21 -15.00 5.29
C LYS A 45 9.98 -14.71 4.46
N GLU A 46 9.44 -13.53 4.60
CA GLU A 46 8.23 -13.07 3.92
C GLU A 46 8.48 -11.76 3.21
N HIS A 47 7.78 -11.56 2.10
CA HIS A 47 7.75 -10.25 1.45
C HIS A 47 7.18 -9.20 2.39
N GLN A 48 7.76 -8.02 2.36
CA GLN A 48 7.26 -6.86 3.08
C GLN A 48 6.46 -5.99 2.13
N ILE A 49 5.34 -5.46 2.62
CA ILE A 49 4.53 -4.50 1.87
C ILE A 49 4.90 -3.11 2.34
N ASP A 50 5.30 -2.25 1.41
CA ASP A 50 5.43 -0.82 1.65
C ASP A 50 4.10 -0.16 1.30
N SER A 51 3.60 0.67 2.20
CA SER A 51 2.28 1.30 2.05
C SER A 51 2.33 2.75 2.47
N LEU A 52 1.40 3.53 1.93
CA LEU A 52 1.12 4.89 2.38
C LEU A 52 -0.14 4.89 3.23
N LEU A 53 -0.14 5.74 4.24
CA LEU A 53 -1.28 5.94 5.15
C LEU A 53 -1.72 7.40 5.10
N PHE A 54 -3.04 7.59 5.07
CA PHE A 54 -3.69 8.89 5.20
C PHE A 54 -4.86 8.74 6.15
N TRP A 55 -4.95 9.60 7.16
CA TRP A 55 -6.02 9.50 8.15
C TRP A 55 -6.35 10.88 8.73
N PRO A 56 -7.59 11.12 9.19
CA PRO A 56 -7.90 12.34 9.93
C PRO A 56 -7.12 12.37 11.25
N GLN A 57 -6.47 13.50 11.55
CA GLN A 57 -5.71 13.66 12.79
C GLN A 57 -6.58 13.93 14.01
N GLN A 58 -7.80 14.37 13.80
CA GLN A 58 -8.74 14.57 14.90
C GLN A 58 -8.94 13.25 15.66
N PRO A 59 -8.85 13.25 17.01
CA PRO A 59 -9.06 12.03 17.78
C PRO A 59 -10.39 11.36 17.47
N GLY A 60 -10.36 10.04 17.30
CA GLY A 60 -11.53 9.25 16.96
C GLY A 60 -11.15 8.01 16.16
N THR A 61 -12.16 7.25 15.80
CA THR A 61 -12.00 6.09 14.92
C THR A 61 -12.73 6.33 13.60
N TYR A 62 -12.11 5.90 12.52
CA TYR A 62 -12.59 6.12 11.16
C TYR A 62 -12.65 4.81 10.40
N PRO A 63 -13.60 4.68 9.47
CA PRO A 63 -13.65 3.47 8.63
C PRO A 63 -12.34 3.30 7.87
N GLY A 64 -11.79 2.10 7.90
CA GLY A 64 -10.59 1.74 7.14
C GLY A 64 -10.91 1.49 5.67
N LEU A 65 -10.01 1.89 4.79
CA LEU A 65 -10.17 1.75 3.35
C LEU A 65 -8.83 1.37 2.73
N VAL A 66 -8.82 0.28 1.98
CA VAL A 66 -7.64 -0.11 1.18
C VAL A 66 -7.83 0.42 -0.23
N LEU A 67 -6.97 1.33 -0.64
CA LEU A 67 -7.00 1.92 -1.98
C LEU A 67 -5.95 1.23 -2.85
N LEU A 68 -6.40 0.67 -3.97
CA LEU A 68 -5.51 -0.02 -4.90
C LEU A 68 -5.07 0.93 -6.01
N HIS A 69 -3.77 0.97 -6.27
CA HIS A 69 -3.27 1.74 -7.40
C HIS A 69 -3.59 1.06 -8.73
N ASP A 70 -3.56 1.84 -9.81
CA ASP A 70 -3.76 1.33 -11.15
C ASP A 70 -2.48 0.69 -11.72
N TRP A 71 -2.50 0.35 -13.00
CA TRP A 71 -1.36 -0.32 -13.63
C TRP A 71 -0.10 0.55 -13.78
N TRP A 72 -0.23 1.87 -13.57
CA TRP A 72 0.91 2.78 -13.56
C TRP A 72 1.78 2.68 -12.30
N GLY A 73 1.26 2.05 -11.25
CA GLY A 73 1.91 1.94 -9.95
C GLY A 73 1.43 2.98 -8.95
N LEU A 74 2.16 3.14 -7.88
CA LEU A 74 1.83 4.08 -6.80
C LEU A 74 2.28 5.50 -7.19
N THR A 75 1.49 6.14 -8.05
CA THR A 75 1.76 7.48 -8.57
C THR A 75 1.36 8.58 -7.61
N GLY A 76 1.80 9.82 -7.90
CA GLY A 76 1.36 11.02 -7.18
C GLY A 76 -0.16 11.23 -7.24
N GLN A 77 -0.80 10.85 -8.34
CA GLN A 77 -2.26 10.91 -8.47
C GLN A 77 -2.95 10.00 -7.46
N MET A 78 -2.42 8.79 -7.23
CA MET A 78 -2.97 7.88 -6.23
C MET A 78 -2.81 8.43 -4.81
N LYS A 79 -1.71 9.11 -4.53
CA LYS A 79 -1.50 9.80 -3.25
C LYS A 79 -2.52 10.92 -3.04
N ASP A 80 -2.81 11.68 -4.08
CA ASP A 80 -3.81 12.74 -4.04
C ASP A 80 -5.20 12.16 -3.76
N VAL A 81 -5.57 11.08 -4.42
CA VAL A 81 -6.85 10.38 -4.17
C VAL A 81 -6.92 9.89 -2.72
N GLY A 82 -5.85 9.29 -2.20
CA GLY A 82 -5.78 8.83 -0.82
C GLY A 82 -5.99 9.95 0.18
N ALA A 83 -5.33 11.08 -0.01
CA ALA A 83 -5.48 12.25 0.84
C ALA A 83 -6.90 12.81 0.80
N ARG A 84 -7.53 12.86 -0.37
CA ARG A 84 -8.92 13.32 -0.53
C ARG A 84 -9.90 12.41 0.17
N LEU A 85 -9.70 11.10 0.10
CA LEU A 85 -10.55 10.13 0.80
C LEU A 85 -10.40 10.29 2.32
N ALA A 86 -9.21 10.58 2.83
CA ALA A 86 -9.03 10.87 4.24
C ALA A 86 -9.76 12.15 4.67
N CYS A 87 -9.81 13.17 3.80
CA CYS A 87 -10.62 14.36 4.04
C CYS A 87 -12.12 14.05 4.18
N GLU A 88 -12.58 12.97 3.56
CA GLU A 88 -13.96 12.48 3.68
C GLU A 88 -14.21 11.69 4.98
N GLY A 89 -13.19 11.45 5.77
CA GLY A 89 -13.31 10.76 7.05
C GLY A 89 -12.92 9.28 7.01
N TYR A 90 -12.07 8.88 6.06
CA TYR A 90 -11.56 7.52 5.98
C TYR A 90 -10.11 7.43 6.47
N ALA A 91 -9.78 6.30 7.08
CA ALA A 91 -8.39 5.92 7.29
C ALA A 91 -7.96 5.07 6.10
N VAL A 92 -7.06 5.60 5.28
CA VAL A 92 -6.73 5.03 3.96
C VAL A 92 -5.33 4.44 3.99
N ILE A 93 -5.20 3.21 3.51
CA ILE A 93 -3.91 2.58 3.24
C ILE A 93 -3.80 2.30 1.74
N ILE A 94 -2.66 2.64 1.16
CA ILE A 94 -2.37 2.38 -0.25
C ILE A 94 -1.14 1.50 -0.32
N PRO A 95 -1.30 0.18 -0.52
CA PRO A 95 -0.14 -0.70 -0.67
C PRO A 95 0.54 -0.51 -2.02
N ASN A 96 1.86 -0.61 -2.04
CA ASN A 96 2.60 -0.70 -3.29
C ASN A 96 2.54 -2.15 -3.79
N LEU A 97 1.60 -2.44 -4.67
CA LEU A 97 1.39 -3.78 -5.21
C LEU A 97 2.51 -4.21 -6.17
N TYR A 98 3.31 -3.26 -6.65
CA TYR A 98 4.48 -3.57 -7.47
C TYR A 98 5.77 -3.68 -6.63
N GLY A 99 5.66 -3.75 -5.32
CA GLY A 99 6.82 -3.84 -4.44
C GLY A 99 7.75 -4.99 -4.77
N ARG A 100 7.20 -6.17 -5.09
CA ARG A 100 7.98 -7.36 -5.52
C ARG A 100 8.64 -7.19 -6.87
N LEU A 101 8.16 -6.26 -7.67
CA LEU A 101 8.65 -5.96 -9.02
C LEU A 101 9.50 -4.68 -9.05
N GLY A 102 10.03 -4.26 -7.90
CA GLY A 102 10.87 -3.08 -7.76
C GLY A 102 10.12 -1.80 -7.42
N GLY A 103 8.81 -1.86 -7.16
CA GLY A 103 8.00 -0.69 -6.80
C GLY A 103 7.90 0.35 -7.91
N MET A 104 8.00 -0.08 -9.16
CA MET A 104 8.11 0.79 -10.32
C MET A 104 6.84 1.63 -10.55
N VAL A 105 7.04 2.88 -10.93
CA VAL A 105 6.01 3.77 -11.45
C VAL A 105 6.36 4.07 -12.91
N THR A 106 5.40 4.00 -13.78
CA THR A 106 5.63 4.21 -15.21
C THR A 106 4.48 4.97 -15.87
N ALA A 107 4.80 5.72 -16.91
CA ALA A 107 3.83 6.30 -17.84
C ALA A 107 3.87 5.62 -19.22
N ASN A 108 4.61 4.53 -19.33
CA ASN A 108 4.78 3.77 -20.58
C ASN A 108 3.87 2.54 -20.57
N ASP A 109 3.00 2.42 -21.57
CA ASP A 109 2.02 1.33 -21.69
C ASP A 109 2.69 -0.04 -21.74
N ASP A 110 3.80 -0.17 -22.45
CA ASP A 110 4.49 -1.46 -22.58
C ASP A 110 5.10 -1.92 -21.26
N VAL A 111 5.66 -0.99 -20.49
CA VAL A 111 6.20 -1.28 -19.16
C VAL A 111 5.07 -1.65 -18.21
N ALA A 112 3.96 -0.92 -18.23
CA ALA A 112 2.80 -1.22 -17.39
C ALA A 112 2.23 -2.61 -17.71
N ALA A 113 2.10 -2.94 -18.99
CA ALA A 113 1.64 -4.27 -19.42
C ALA A 113 2.59 -5.38 -18.94
N ALA A 114 3.90 -5.16 -19.02
CA ALA A 114 4.89 -6.12 -18.53
C ALA A 114 4.80 -6.33 -17.01
N LEU A 115 4.55 -5.27 -16.25
CA LEU A 115 4.34 -5.37 -14.81
C LEU A 115 3.08 -6.16 -14.49
N GLN A 116 1.99 -5.91 -15.19
CA GLN A 116 0.73 -6.64 -15.03
C GLN A 116 0.90 -8.14 -15.31
N GLU A 117 1.61 -8.51 -16.36
CA GLU A 117 1.88 -9.91 -16.68
C GLU A 117 2.69 -10.64 -15.61
N ARG A 118 3.54 -9.92 -14.87
CA ARG A 118 4.35 -10.48 -13.79
C ARG A 118 3.63 -10.54 -12.46
N GLN A 119 2.47 -9.88 -12.33
CA GLN A 119 1.69 -9.94 -11.11
C GLN A 119 1.10 -11.32 -10.91
N ASN A 120 1.16 -11.79 -9.66
CA ASN A 120 0.48 -12.99 -9.22
C ASN A 120 -0.77 -12.57 -8.45
N ASP A 121 -1.94 -12.90 -8.96
CA ASP A 121 -3.22 -12.49 -8.37
C ASP A 121 -3.39 -13.02 -6.94
N ALA A 122 -2.93 -14.22 -6.65
CA ALA A 122 -2.99 -14.78 -5.31
C ALA A 122 -2.13 -13.98 -4.33
N HIS A 123 -0.96 -13.51 -4.76
CA HIS A 123 -0.10 -12.64 -3.95
C HIS A 123 -0.75 -11.29 -3.70
N VAL A 124 -1.40 -10.70 -4.70
CA VAL A 124 -2.12 -9.42 -4.56
C VAL A 124 -3.25 -9.56 -3.54
N ILE A 125 -4.03 -10.63 -3.62
CA ILE A 125 -5.12 -10.89 -2.66
C ILE A 125 -4.57 -11.03 -1.25
N THR A 126 -3.46 -11.75 -1.07
CA THR A 126 -2.81 -11.89 0.23
C THR A 126 -2.32 -10.55 0.76
N ASP A 127 -1.75 -9.70 -0.10
CA ASP A 127 -1.33 -8.35 0.26
C ASP A 127 -2.50 -7.49 0.74
N ILE A 128 -3.63 -7.54 0.04
CA ILE A 128 -4.84 -6.79 0.41
C ILE A 128 -5.34 -7.24 1.78
N ASN A 129 -5.40 -8.54 2.03
CA ASN A 129 -5.81 -9.08 3.32
C ASN A 129 -4.86 -8.63 4.45
N SER A 130 -3.57 -8.61 4.20
CA SER A 130 -2.57 -8.13 5.16
C SER A 130 -2.74 -6.64 5.45
N CYS A 131 -3.11 -5.85 4.45
CA CYS A 131 -3.45 -4.43 4.62
C CYS A 131 -4.65 -4.26 5.54
N CYS A 132 -5.70 -5.06 5.37
CA CYS A 132 -6.88 -5.03 6.23
C CYS A 132 -6.52 -5.39 7.67
N GLU A 133 -5.71 -6.41 7.88
CA GLU A 133 -5.24 -6.80 9.20
C GLU A 133 -4.42 -5.68 9.85
N TYR A 134 -3.52 -5.07 9.09
CA TYR A 134 -2.71 -3.97 9.58
C TYR A 134 -3.58 -2.77 9.99
N LEU A 135 -4.54 -2.38 9.17
CA LEU A 135 -5.47 -1.28 9.50
C LEU A 135 -6.19 -1.53 10.82
N ASN A 136 -6.59 -2.76 11.09
CA ASN A 136 -7.28 -3.12 12.34
C ASN A 136 -6.38 -2.95 13.57
N THR A 137 -5.07 -2.87 13.41
CA THR A 137 -4.14 -2.57 14.51
C THR A 137 -3.97 -1.08 14.77
N CYS A 138 -4.38 -0.23 13.84
CA CYS A 138 -4.22 1.21 13.97
C CYS A 138 -5.27 1.78 14.94
N HIS A 139 -4.84 2.67 15.85
CA HIS A 139 -5.72 3.23 16.87
C HIS A 139 -6.82 4.14 16.31
N PHE A 140 -6.65 4.61 15.07
CA PHE A 140 -7.61 5.51 14.41
C PHE A 140 -8.62 4.75 13.51
N VAL A 141 -8.60 3.44 13.52
CA VAL A 141 -9.51 2.61 12.73
C VAL A 141 -10.55 1.92 13.61
#